data_81d30f75d22f7450431fb6cc25c30b92
#
_entry.id   81d30f75d22f7450431fb6cc25c30b92
#
_cell.length_a   1.000
_cell.length_b   1.000
_cell.length_c   1.000
_cell.angle_alpha   90.00
_cell.angle_beta   90.00
_cell.angle_gamma   90.00
#
_symmetry.space_group_name_H-M   'P 1'
#
loop_
_entity.id
_entity.type
_entity.pdbx_description
1 polymer ?
#
loop_
_entity_poly.entity_id
_entity_poly.type
_entity_poly.pdbx_seq_one_letter_code
_entity_poly.pdbx_strand_id
1 'polypeptide(L)'
;MVGWFLTPSEVKRAAVRQMARVGGLMALVVAAVAAGSVTAEPMRDASSAVIGSRLDVVVKGRITPRCQMSGGGDVDLGELSGGESVSALFALDCNVPFDISMQSSLGGLAHVSQPQGEGPFVGLLPYDMRLTIPTLRPSPATVQSNFTSTQMVGGRTLSSGDGIAAGGGKLELRTRKPDGAGLLAGRYSEALTLTVTPRM
;
A
#
# COMPACT_ATOMS: atom_id res chain seq x y z
N MET A 1 46.22 2.81 9.97
CA MET A 1 46.17 1.50 10.61
C MET A 1 44.86 0.85 10.21
N VAL A 2 45.03 -0.15 9.41
CA VAL A 2 44.28 -1.41 9.21
C VAL A 2 42.73 -1.29 9.13
N GLY A 3 42.26 -1.48 7.90
CA GLY A 3 40.88 -1.73 7.53
C GLY A 3 40.44 -3.16 7.86
N TRP A 4 39.14 -3.34 7.80
CA TRP A 4 38.52 -4.65 7.54
C TRP A 4 37.28 -4.46 6.68
N PHE A 5 37.39 -4.97 5.45
CA PHE A 5 36.29 -5.26 4.54
C PHE A 5 35.59 -6.52 5.02
N LEU A 6 34.26 -6.53 5.06
CA LEU A 6 33.47 -7.74 5.07
C LEU A 6 32.50 -7.73 3.89
N THR A 7 32.68 -8.70 3.02
CA THR A 7 31.92 -9.04 1.85
C THR A 7 30.58 -9.70 2.21
N PRO A 8 29.52 -9.53 1.40
CA PRO A 8 28.24 -10.19 1.63
C PRO A 8 28.28 -11.63 1.16
N SER A 9 27.97 -12.55 2.05
CA SER A 9 27.86 -13.98 1.82
C SER A 9 26.56 -14.35 1.12
N GLU A 10 26.72 -15.18 0.12
CA GLU A 10 25.80 -15.89 -0.73
C GLU A 10 24.57 -16.51 -0.04
N VAL A 11 23.40 -16.22 -0.58
CA VAL A 11 22.19 -16.98 -0.30
C VAL A 11 22.14 -18.19 -1.22
N LYS A 12 22.35 -19.37 -0.66
CA LYS A 12 22.27 -20.67 -1.35
C LYS A 12 20.83 -20.94 -1.79
N ARG A 13 20.67 -21.12 -3.09
CA ARG A 13 19.46 -21.69 -3.72
C ARG A 13 19.40 -23.18 -3.41
N ALA A 14 18.36 -23.60 -2.69
CA ALA A 14 18.00 -25.01 -2.56
C ALA A 14 17.12 -25.42 -3.76
N ALA A 15 17.68 -26.21 -4.64
CA ALA A 15 16.97 -26.87 -5.72
C ALA A 15 16.30 -28.15 -5.20
N VAL A 16 14.98 -28.22 -5.30
CA VAL A 16 14.22 -29.46 -5.08
C VAL A 16 14.33 -30.31 -6.34
N ARG A 17 15.03 -31.42 -6.24
CA ARG A 17 15.06 -32.48 -7.26
C ARG A 17 13.89 -33.44 -7.01
N GLN A 18 13.00 -33.53 -7.99
CA GLN A 18 12.11 -34.65 -8.18
C GLN A 18 12.92 -35.89 -8.56
N MET A 19 12.69 -37.00 -7.86
CA MET A 19 13.06 -38.34 -8.34
C MET A 19 11.81 -39.17 -8.60
N ALA A 20 11.63 -39.46 -9.86
CA ALA A 20 10.69 -40.44 -10.39
C ALA A 20 11.37 -41.82 -10.47
N ARG A 21 10.55 -42.85 -10.50
CA ARG A 21 10.74 -44.20 -11.02
C ARG A 21 11.29 -45.25 -10.07
N VAL A 22 10.38 -46.13 -9.67
CA VAL A 22 10.73 -47.55 -9.56
C VAL A 22 9.66 -48.33 -10.32
N GLY A 23 10.07 -48.99 -11.39
CA GLY A 23 9.32 -50.01 -12.10
C GLY A 23 9.46 -51.32 -11.34
N GLY A 24 8.40 -52.04 -11.21
CA GLY A 24 8.35 -53.37 -10.64
C GLY A 24 7.80 -54.39 -11.65
N LEU A 25 8.58 -55.37 -11.89
CA LEU A 25 8.52 -56.45 -12.89
C LEU A 25 7.28 -57.32 -12.75
N MET A 26 6.79 -57.75 -13.93
CA MET A 26 5.88 -58.86 -14.15
C MET A 26 6.36 -60.19 -13.53
N ALA A 27 5.43 -60.92 -12.95
CA ALA A 27 5.55 -62.34 -12.83
C ALA A 27 4.27 -63.00 -13.38
N LEU A 28 4.42 -63.64 -14.52
CA LEU A 28 3.41 -64.49 -15.19
C LEU A 28 3.36 -65.81 -14.47
N VAL A 29 2.25 -66.18 -13.89
CA VAL A 29 1.96 -67.53 -13.45
C VAL A 29 0.79 -68.06 -14.26
N VAL A 30 1.08 -68.98 -15.17
CA VAL A 30 0.08 -69.74 -15.91
C VAL A 30 -0.25 -70.98 -15.08
N ALA A 31 -1.49 -71.06 -14.59
CA ALA A 31 -2.06 -72.29 -14.03
C ALA A 31 -3.27 -72.69 -14.85
N ALA A 32 -3.14 -73.76 -15.60
CA ALA A 32 -4.25 -74.44 -16.26
C ALA A 32 -5.06 -75.22 -15.25
N VAL A 33 -6.34 -74.96 -15.18
CA VAL A 33 -7.28 -75.79 -14.41
C VAL A 33 -8.54 -76.01 -15.24
N ALA A 34 -8.89 -77.30 -15.20
CA ALA A 34 -9.93 -78.04 -15.90
C ALA A 34 -11.32 -77.37 -15.95
N ALA A 35 -11.97 -77.64 -17.07
CA ALA A 35 -13.39 -77.33 -17.31
C ALA A 35 -14.32 -78.07 -16.41
N GLY A 36 -14.97 -77.40 -15.49
CA GLY A 36 -16.14 -77.77 -14.83
C GLY A 36 -17.29 -76.84 -15.26
N SER A 37 -18.27 -77.40 -15.99
CA SER A 37 -19.46 -76.68 -16.40
C SER A 37 -20.35 -76.43 -15.16
N VAL A 38 -20.22 -75.27 -14.61
CA VAL A 38 -21.18 -74.77 -13.59
C VAL A 38 -22.22 -73.92 -14.32
N THR A 39 -23.46 -74.40 -14.34
CA THR A 39 -24.59 -73.56 -14.78
C THR A 39 -24.69 -72.38 -13.84
N ALA A 40 -24.23 -71.23 -14.34
CA ALA A 40 -24.40 -69.94 -13.66
C ALA A 40 -25.88 -69.53 -13.75
N GLU A 41 -26.57 -69.53 -12.65
CA GLU A 41 -27.84 -68.80 -12.48
C GLU A 41 -27.51 -67.33 -12.68
N PRO A 42 -28.34 -66.54 -13.43
CA PRO A 42 -28.10 -65.14 -13.55
C PRO A 42 -28.25 -64.47 -12.19
N MET A 43 -27.13 -64.18 -11.55
CA MET A 43 -27.14 -63.23 -10.45
C MET A 43 -27.74 -61.91 -11.00
N ARG A 44 -28.93 -61.60 -10.48
CA ARG A 44 -29.47 -60.27 -10.60
C ARG A 44 -28.44 -59.35 -10.03
N ASP A 45 -27.82 -58.60 -10.91
CA ASP A 45 -27.04 -57.40 -10.52
C ASP A 45 -27.95 -56.51 -9.67
N ALA A 46 -27.83 -56.66 -8.36
CA ALA A 46 -28.25 -55.61 -7.48
C ALA A 46 -27.27 -54.46 -7.73
N SER A 47 -27.54 -53.64 -8.72
CA SER A 47 -26.94 -52.34 -8.86
C SER A 47 -27.19 -51.60 -7.55
N SER A 48 -26.27 -51.76 -6.61
CA SER A 48 -26.20 -50.92 -5.44
C SER A 48 -25.90 -49.49 -5.98
N ALA A 49 -26.98 -48.77 -6.22
CA ALA A 49 -26.86 -47.35 -6.51
C ALA A 49 -26.10 -46.73 -5.34
N VAL A 50 -24.83 -46.42 -5.56
CA VAL A 50 -24.03 -45.65 -4.61
C VAL A 50 -24.67 -44.28 -4.56
N ILE A 51 -25.57 -44.08 -3.61
CA ILE A 51 -26.16 -42.78 -3.33
C ILE A 51 -25.07 -41.95 -2.72
N GLY A 52 -24.40 -41.18 -3.55
CA GLY A 52 -23.45 -40.16 -3.08
C GLY A 52 -24.20 -39.15 -2.23
N SER A 53 -23.80 -38.99 -0.97
CA SER A 53 -24.30 -37.90 -0.13
C SER A 53 -23.41 -36.67 -0.28
N ARG A 54 -24.05 -35.52 -0.44
CA ARG A 54 -23.37 -34.21 -0.51
C ARG A 54 -23.67 -33.44 0.76
N LEU A 55 -22.62 -32.89 1.38
CA LEU A 55 -22.73 -31.98 2.50
C LEU A 55 -22.28 -30.58 2.03
N ASP A 56 -23.19 -29.63 2.04
CA ASP A 56 -22.89 -28.22 1.80
C ASP A 56 -22.74 -27.48 3.13
N VAL A 57 -21.56 -26.93 3.39
CA VAL A 57 -21.29 -26.15 4.59
C VAL A 57 -21.07 -24.72 4.18
N VAL A 58 -21.89 -23.81 4.70
CA VAL A 58 -21.72 -22.36 4.50
C VAL A 58 -20.83 -21.80 5.60
N VAL A 59 -19.63 -21.35 5.22
CA VAL A 59 -18.70 -20.66 6.12
C VAL A 59 -18.84 -19.15 5.91
N LYS A 60 -19.08 -18.40 6.99
CA LYS A 60 -19.21 -16.95 6.97
C LYS A 60 -18.14 -16.32 7.84
N GLY A 61 -17.56 -15.22 7.37
CA GLY A 61 -16.60 -14.39 8.11
C GLY A 61 -16.80 -12.91 7.79
N ARG A 62 -16.32 -12.05 8.66
CA ARG A 62 -16.36 -10.60 8.47
C ARG A 62 -15.02 -10.00 8.89
N ILE A 63 -14.53 -9.03 8.10
CA ILE A 63 -13.38 -8.20 8.43
C ILE A 63 -13.90 -6.75 8.49
N THR A 64 -13.65 -6.07 9.60
CA THR A 64 -14.05 -4.67 9.75
C THR A 64 -13.14 -3.77 8.91
N PRO A 65 -13.72 -2.88 8.10
CA PRO A 65 -12.96 -1.84 7.41
C PRO A 65 -12.22 -0.95 8.39
N ARG A 66 -10.96 -0.67 8.10
CA ARG A 66 -10.16 0.28 8.90
C ARG A 66 -9.20 1.04 8.02
N CYS A 67 -8.97 2.30 8.37
CA CYS A 67 -7.89 3.14 7.90
C CYS A 67 -7.29 3.86 9.09
N GLN A 68 -5.99 3.74 9.27
CA GLN A 68 -5.25 4.42 10.33
C GLN A 68 -4.09 5.17 9.71
N MET A 69 -3.92 6.41 10.11
CA MET A 69 -2.80 7.25 9.73
C MET A 69 -2.13 7.76 11.00
N SER A 70 -0.81 7.69 11.04
CA SER A 70 -0.01 8.19 12.16
C SER A 70 1.29 8.78 11.65
N GLY A 71 1.88 9.63 12.44
CA GLY A 71 3.00 10.46 12.04
C GLY A 71 2.55 11.90 11.88
N GLY A 72 3.42 12.73 11.36
CA GLY A 72 3.27 14.17 11.39
C GLY A 72 4.04 14.75 12.57
N GLY A 73 3.91 16.02 12.76
CA GLY A 73 4.65 16.82 13.73
C GLY A 73 5.11 18.11 13.09
N ASP A 74 5.85 18.87 13.84
CA ASP A 74 6.39 20.12 13.36
C ASP A 74 7.53 19.85 12.36
N VAL A 75 7.49 20.58 11.26
CA VAL A 75 8.50 20.51 10.23
C VAL A 75 9.14 21.89 10.12
N ASP A 76 10.41 21.98 10.45
CA ASP A 76 11.17 23.21 10.37
C ASP A 76 11.84 23.35 9.00
N LEU A 77 11.59 24.45 8.32
CA LEU A 77 12.16 24.78 7.02
C LEU A 77 13.44 25.63 7.15
N GLY A 78 13.78 26.06 8.38
CA GLY A 78 14.92 26.93 8.63
C GLY A 78 14.70 28.35 8.12
N GLU A 79 15.78 28.97 7.62
CA GLU A 79 15.72 30.31 7.00
C GLU A 79 14.97 30.26 5.67
N LEU A 80 13.94 31.09 5.56
CA LEU A 80 13.09 31.16 4.37
C LEU A 80 13.62 32.21 3.39
N SER A 81 13.95 31.77 2.20
CA SER A 81 14.34 32.62 1.06
C SER A 81 13.55 32.30 -0.21
N GLY A 82 12.82 31.19 -0.18
CA GLY A 82 12.07 30.62 -1.29
C GLY A 82 12.85 29.57 -2.07
N GLY A 83 12.22 28.40 -2.19
CA GLY A 83 12.80 27.22 -2.82
C GLY A 83 13.26 26.15 -1.83
N GLU A 84 13.07 26.38 -0.51
CA GLU A 84 13.31 25.39 0.53
C GLU A 84 12.43 24.17 0.29
N SER A 85 12.99 22.99 0.56
CA SER A 85 12.30 21.73 0.33
C SER A 85 12.46 20.84 1.56
N VAL A 86 11.35 20.26 1.99
CA VAL A 86 11.33 19.32 3.11
C VAL A 86 10.45 18.13 2.77
N SER A 87 10.74 16.98 3.37
CA SER A 87 9.89 15.81 3.25
C SER A 87 9.59 15.21 4.61
N ALA A 88 8.34 14.79 4.78
CA ALA A 88 7.85 14.08 5.94
C ALA A 88 7.32 12.71 5.53
N LEU A 89 7.59 11.70 6.34
CA LEU A 89 7.03 10.37 6.20
C LEU A 89 5.92 10.20 7.21
N PHE A 90 4.89 9.46 6.83
CA PHE A 90 3.80 9.09 7.72
C PHE A 90 3.42 7.63 7.50
N ALA A 91 2.93 6.97 8.54
CA ALA A 91 2.39 5.63 8.43
C ALA A 91 0.93 5.68 7.97
N LEU A 92 0.55 4.76 7.09
CA LEU A 92 -0.81 4.59 6.60
C LEU A 92 -1.11 3.10 6.46
N ASP A 93 -2.16 2.64 7.14
CA ASP A 93 -2.65 1.26 7.08
C ASP A 93 -4.15 1.25 6.81
N CYS A 94 -4.53 0.88 5.59
CA CYS A 94 -5.91 0.79 5.14
C CYS A 94 -6.16 -0.59 4.52
N ASN A 95 -7.08 -1.38 5.09
CA ASN A 95 -7.49 -2.67 4.54
C ASN A 95 -8.63 -2.57 3.52
N VAL A 96 -9.04 -1.37 3.17
CA VAL A 96 -10.03 -1.01 2.14
C VAL A 96 -9.51 0.16 1.32
N PRO A 97 -10.07 0.43 0.13
CA PRO A 97 -9.82 1.67 -0.59
C PRO A 97 -10.11 2.90 0.28
N PHE A 98 -9.43 3.99 0.02
CA PHE A 98 -9.49 5.17 0.88
C PHE A 98 -9.38 6.47 0.07
N ASP A 99 -9.83 7.54 0.67
CA ASP A 99 -9.61 8.91 0.22
C ASP A 99 -8.78 9.66 1.26
N ILE A 100 -7.86 10.50 0.81
CA ILE A 100 -7.13 11.43 1.66
C ILE A 100 -7.55 12.84 1.29
N SER A 101 -8.13 13.54 2.24
CA SER A 101 -8.38 14.98 2.14
C SER A 101 -7.22 15.77 2.75
N MET A 102 -6.87 16.87 2.10
CA MET A 102 -5.78 17.77 2.48
C MET A 102 -6.30 19.17 2.54
N GLN A 103 -5.97 19.87 3.60
CA GLN A 103 -6.40 21.25 3.83
C GLN A 103 -5.25 22.08 4.40
N SER A 104 -4.97 23.20 3.73
CA SER A 104 -4.08 24.26 4.18
C SER A 104 -4.88 25.30 4.93
N SER A 105 -4.42 25.75 6.07
CA SER A 105 -5.14 26.72 6.88
C SER A 105 -5.10 28.12 6.30
N LEU A 106 -3.97 28.52 5.71
CA LEU A 106 -3.70 29.89 5.26
C LEU A 106 -3.32 30.01 3.79
N GLY A 107 -3.09 28.87 3.11
CA GLY A 107 -2.69 28.86 1.70
C GLY A 107 -1.19 29.09 1.48
N GLY A 108 -0.41 29.02 2.55
CA GLY A 108 1.04 29.21 2.54
C GLY A 108 1.57 29.44 3.93
N LEU A 109 2.89 29.46 4.06
CA LEU A 109 3.54 29.89 5.29
C LEU A 109 3.24 31.37 5.49
N ALA A 110 2.48 31.71 6.51
CA ALA A 110 2.07 33.09 6.82
C ALA A 110 2.90 33.66 7.97
N HIS A 111 3.29 34.90 7.83
CA HIS A 111 3.93 35.65 8.90
C HIS A 111 2.99 35.76 10.11
N VAL A 112 3.47 35.38 11.28
CA VAL A 112 2.65 35.19 12.49
C VAL A 112 1.90 36.48 12.89
N SER A 113 2.53 37.65 12.77
CA SER A 113 1.94 38.92 13.18
C SER A 113 1.39 39.75 12.01
N GLN A 114 1.92 39.56 10.81
CA GLN A 114 1.59 40.38 9.63
C GLN A 114 1.43 39.51 8.37
N PRO A 115 0.40 38.69 8.28
CA PRO A 115 0.20 37.77 7.16
C PRO A 115 -0.03 38.47 5.82
N GLN A 116 -0.41 39.73 5.82
CA GLN A 116 -0.57 40.55 4.61
C GLN A 116 0.77 41.19 4.13
N GLY A 117 1.81 41.09 4.95
CA GLY A 117 3.07 41.77 4.70
C GLY A 117 3.06 43.22 5.11
N GLU A 118 4.13 43.96 4.79
CA GLU A 118 4.29 45.38 5.07
C GLU A 118 5.13 46.05 3.99
N GLY A 119 4.64 47.14 3.45
CA GLY A 119 5.31 47.87 2.37
C GLY A 119 5.54 46.98 1.15
N PRO A 120 6.79 46.86 0.64
CA PRO A 120 7.10 46.02 -0.51
C PRO A 120 7.33 44.54 -0.13
N PHE A 121 7.29 44.17 1.17
CA PHE A 121 7.59 42.85 1.68
C PHE A 121 6.30 42.04 1.87
N VAL A 122 6.31 40.76 1.43
CA VAL A 122 5.15 39.88 1.54
C VAL A 122 5.17 39.11 2.85
N GLY A 123 3.97 38.88 3.42
CA GLY A 123 3.76 38.13 4.66
C GLY A 123 3.26 36.69 4.42
N LEU A 124 3.16 36.27 3.17
CA LEU A 124 2.70 34.91 2.82
C LEU A 124 3.65 34.29 1.78
N LEU A 125 4.13 33.10 2.07
CA LEU A 125 4.97 32.30 1.19
C LEU A 125 4.23 31.04 0.75
N PRO A 126 3.68 30.98 -0.47
CA PRO A 126 3.05 29.77 -1.00
C PRO A 126 4.06 28.63 -1.18
N TYR A 127 3.56 27.39 -1.16
CA TYR A 127 4.37 26.21 -1.43
C TYR A 127 3.64 25.24 -2.36
N ASP A 128 4.40 24.37 -2.99
CA ASP A 128 3.93 23.22 -3.72
C ASP A 128 4.08 21.99 -2.84
N MET A 129 3.05 21.14 -2.84
CA MET A 129 3.01 19.89 -2.10
C MET A 129 2.91 18.71 -3.06
N ARG A 130 3.71 17.69 -2.82
CA ARG A 130 3.59 16.38 -3.46
C ARG A 130 3.28 15.33 -2.42
N LEU A 131 2.20 14.59 -2.64
CA LEU A 131 1.82 13.44 -1.84
C LEU A 131 2.04 12.16 -2.64
N THR A 132 2.74 11.18 -2.07
CA THR A 132 3.06 9.90 -2.69
C THR A 132 2.71 8.77 -1.74
N ILE A 133 1.85 7.85 -2.16
CA ILE A 133 1.37 6.73 -1.34
C ILE A 133 1.49 5.44 -2.14
N PRO A 134 2.34 4.50 -1.71
CA PRO A 134 2.37 3.16 -2.25
C PRO A 134 1.10 2.39 -1.91
N THR A 135 0.53 1.69 -2.87
CA THR A 135 -0.62 0.80 -2.71
C THR A 135 -0.23 -0.64 -3.03
N LEU A 136 -0.86 -1.60 -2.36
CA LEU A 136 -0.53 -3.02 -2.47
C LEU A 136 -1.51 -3.79 -3.37
N ARG A 137 -2.77 -3.39 -3.39
CA ARG A 137 -3.83 -4.08 -4.13
C ARG A 137 -4.66 -3.10 -4.95
N PRO A 138 -5.25 -3.54 -6.05
CA PRO A 138 -5.26 -4.91 -6.62
C PRO A 138 -3.89 -5.37 -7.12
N SER A 139 -2.98 -4.44 -7.42
CA SER A 139 -1.57 -4.68 -7.76
C SER A 139 -0.71 -3.61 -7.12
N PRO A 140 0.58 -3.86 -6.85
CA PRO A 140 1.48 -2.82 -6.39
C PRO A 140 1.47 -1.62 -7.34
N ALA A 141 1.17 -0.44 -6.80
CA ALA A 141 1.08 0.81 -7.54
C ALA A 141 1.47 1.99 -6.63
N THR A 142 1.49 3.17 -7.18
CA THR A 142 1.73 4.40 -6.43
C THR A 142 0.66 5.42 -6.79
N VAL A 143 -0.06 5.88 -5.78
CA VAL A 143 -0.97 7.02 -5.91
C VAL A 143 -0.18 8.28 -5.59
N GLN A 144 -0.18 9.23 -6.51
CA GLN A 144 0.57 10.47 -6.37
C GLN A 144 -0.26 11.65 -6.87
N SER A 145 -0.13 12.77 -6.17
CA SER A 145 -0.69 14.03 -6.62
C SER A 145 0.16 15.22 -6.19
N ASN A 146 0.02 16.32 -6.93
CA ASN A 146 0.68 17.59 -6.64
C ASN A 146 -0.40 18.66 -6.46
N PHE A 147 -0.24 19.48 -5.44
CA PHE A 147 -1.15 20.57 -5.11
C PHE A 147 -0.35 21.81 -4.74
N THR A 148 -0.93 22.96 -4.98
CA THR A 148 -0.42 24.21 -4.41
C THR A 148 -1.10 24.47 -3.06
N SER A 149 -0.38 25.12 -2.14
CA SER A 149 -0.94 25.50 -0.84
C SER A 149 -2.26 26.27 -0.98
N THR A 150 -2.32 27.19 -1.93
CA THR A 150 -3.53 28.01 -2.22
C THR A 150 -4.73 27.18 -2.69
N GLN A 151 -4.48 26.11 -3.48
CA GLN A 151 -5.56 25.18 -3.89
C GLN A 151 -6.11 24.40 -2.72
N MET A 152 -5.31 24.15 -1.69
CA MET A 152 -5.69 23.35 -0.53
C MET A 152 -6.48 24.14 0.51
N VAL A 153 -6.59 25.45 0.43
CA VAL A 153 -7.45 26.25 1.34
C VAL A 153 -8.90 25.79 1.29
N GLY A 154 -9.41 25.48 0.09
CA GLY A 154 -10.75 24.92 -0.11
C GLY A 154 -10.84 23.40 0.08
N GLY A 155 -9.78 22.77 0.56
CA GLY A 155 -9.68 21.32 0.63
C GLY A 155 -9.41 20.67 -0.73
N ARG A 156 -8.67 19.59 -0.73
CA ARG A 156 -8.41 18.73 -1.90
C ARG A 156 -8.45 17.29 -1.46
N THR A 157 -8.94 16.42 -2.33
CA THR A 157 -9.05 15.00 -2.05
C THR A 157 -8.28 14.21 -3.09
N LEU A 158 -7.52 13.24 -2.64
CA LEU A 158 -6.84 12.23 -3.44
C LEU A 158 -7.46 10.87 -3.15
N SER A 159 -7.99 10.22 -4.17
CA SER A 159 -8.55 8.88 -4.06
C SER A 159 -7.50 7.83 -4.36
N SER A 160 -7.50 6.75 -3.59
CA SER A 160 -6.66 5.57 -3.83
C SER A 160 -7.14 4.72 -5.02
N GLY A 161 -8.28 5.06 -5.65
CA GLY A 161 -8.95 4.13 -6.57
C GLY A 161 -9.35 2.86 -5.83
N ASP A 162 -8.99 1.70 -6.35
CA ASP A 162 -9.21 0.41 -5.68
C ASP A 162 -8.03 -0.01 -4.80
N GLY A 163 -7.07 0.90 -4.60
CA GLY A 163 -5.85 0.64 -3.86
C GLY A 163 -6.07 0.60 -2.35
N ILE A 164 -5.44 -0.38 -1.70
CA ILE A 164 -5.26 -0.41 -0.24
C ILE A 164 -3.81 -0.12 0.09
N ALA A 165 -3.53 0.42 1.26
CA ALA A 165 -2.18 0.79 1.67
C ALA A 165 -1.77 0.14 2.97
N ALA A 166 -0.50 -0.31 3.04
CA ALA A 166 0.16 -0.69 4.28
C ALA A 166 1.63 -0.26 4.21
N GLY A 167 2.07 0.51 5.19
CA GLY A 167 3.44 0.98 5.27
C GLY A 167 3.58 2.50 5.36
N GLY A 168 2.78 3.26 4.62
CA GLY A 168 2.78 4.70 4.77
C GLY A 168 2.89 5.48 3.45
N GLY A 169 3.17 6.76 3.58
CA GLY A 169 3.34 7.67 2.47
C GLY A 169 4.43 8.71 2.73
N LYS A 170 4.71 9.48 1.70
CA LYS A 170 5.66 10.59 1.72
C LYS A 170 4.97 11.88 1.31
N LEU A 171 5.17 12.89 2.11
CA LEU A 171 4.80 14.27 1.84
C LEU A 171 6.06 15.06 1.53
N GLU A 172 6.08 15.76 0.42
CA GLU A 172 7.15 16.68 0.04
C GLU A 172 6.57 18.07 -0.10
N LEU A 173 7.16 19.03 0.57
CA LEU A 173 6.81 20.45 0.49
C LEU A 173 7.98 21.21 -0.13
N ARG A 174 7.68 22.13 -1.02
CA ARG A 174 8.65 23.05 -1.60
C ARG A 174 8.09 24.46 -1.63
N THR A 175 8.74 25.38 -0.96
CA THR A 175 8.37 26.79 -0.97
C THR A 175 8.60 27.39 -2.36
N ARG A 176 7.75 28.32 -2.73
CA ARG A 176 7.94 29.13 -3.94
C ARG A 176 8.84 30.33 -3.65
N LYS A 177 9.30 30.97 -4.68
CA LYS A 177 9.96 32.26 -4.52
C LYS A 177 8.93 33.31 -4.07
N PRO A 178 9.29 34.15 -3.09
CA PRO A 178 8.42 35.25 -2.70
C PRO A 178 8.26 36.27 -3.82
N ASP A 179 7.09 36.87 -3.87
CA ASP A 179 6.85 38.02 -4.75
C ASP A 179 7.41 39.31 -4.13
N GLY A 180 7.38 40.41 -4.87
CA GLY A 180 7.80 41.74 -4.41
C GLY A 180 9.28 41.84 -4.06
N ALA A 181 9.59 42.56 -2.98
CA ALA A 181 10.96 42.76 -2.49
C ALA A 181 11.46 41.57 -1.63
N GLY A 182 10.64 40.55 -1.40
CA GLY A 182 10.97 39.40 -0.58
C GLY A 182 10.03 39.25 0.62
N LEU A 183 10.44 38.40 1.55
CA LEU A 183 9.65 38.12 2.78
C LEU A 183 9.86 39.20 3.84
N LEU A 184 8.79 39.53 4.55
CA LEU A 184 8.89 40.34 5.76
C LEU A 184 9.66 39.55 6.85
N ALA A 185 10.60 40.21 7.50
CA ALA A 185 11.39 39.55 8.56
C ALA A 185 10.53 39.12 9.74
N GLY A 186 10.66 37.85 10.16
CA GLY A 186 9.89 37.33 11.30
C GLY A 186 9.67 35.81 11.21
N ARG A 187 8.72 35.34 12.03
CA ARG A 187 8.36 33.91 12.05
C ARG A 187 7.16 33.65 11.14
N TYR A 188 7.24 32.54 10.46
CA TYR A 188 6.20 32.03 9.56
C TYR A 188 5.67 30.70 10.07
N SER A 189 4.39 30.48 9.94
CA SER A 189 3.76 29.21 10.31
C SER A 189 2.59 28.88 9.39
N GLU A 190 2.29 27.58 9.29
CA GLU A 190 1.18 27.03 8.54
C GLU A 190 0.71 25.75 9.21
N ALA A 191 -0.58 25.45 9.13
CA ALA A 191 -1.12 24.14 9.51
C ALA A 191 -1.67 23.43 8.28
N LEU A 192 -1.04 22.31 7.93
CA LEU A 192 -1.49 21.41 6.87
C LEU A 192 -2.13 20.18 7.52
N THR A 193 -3.43 20.00 7.29
CA THR A 193 -4.19 18.86 7.81
C THR A 193 -4.41 17.83 6.75
N LEU A 194 -4.06 16.57 7.04
CA LEU A 194 -4.38 15.40 6.24
C LEU A 194 -5.39 14.54 6.99
N THR A 195 -6.45 14.11 6.31
CA THR A 195 -7.47 13.22 6.89
C THR A 195 -7.71 12.06 5.96
N VAL A 196 -7.60 10.82 6.49
CA VAL A 196 -7.90 9.60 5.73
C VAL A 196 -9.31 9.12 6.04
N THR A 197 -10.05 8.73 5.01
CA THR A 197 -11.40 8.17 5.11
C THR A 197 -11.51 6.87 4.34
N PRO A 198 -11.96 5.76 4.96
CA PRO A 198 -12.20 4.52 4.25
C PRO A 198 -13.35 4.67 3.26
N ARG A 199 -13.20 4.09 2.07
CA ARG A 199 -14.26 3.97 1.05
C ARG A 199 -14.86 2.57 1.10
N MET A 200 -16.17 2.49 1.09
CA MET A 200 -16.94 1.24 1.07
C MET A 200 -17.79 1.16 -0.19
#